data_db795bf1e4c2ca570dc7b38df3a14ef0
#
_entry.id   db795bf1e4c2ca570dc7b38df3a14ef0
#
_cell.length_a   1.000
_cell.length_b   1.000
_cell.length_c   1.000
_cell.angle_alpha   90.00
_cell.angle_beta   90.00
_cell.angle_gamma   90.00
#
_symmetry.space_group_name_H-M   'P 1'
#
loop_
_entity.id
_entity.type
_entity.pdbx_description
1 polymer ?
#
loop_
_entity_poly.entity_id
_entity_poly.type
_entity_poly.pdbx_seq_one_letter_code
_entity_poly.pdbx_strand_id
1 'polypeptide(L)'
;MKSSRKKQIQQQADEIAEKRDGWIRKNSYFYNDDRSYMKFLVGKEKRVLELGCGTGQLLNVLNPSYGIGVDISANMVSVAQQNYPNLEFIQGDLEDENLISSLQGPFDFIILSDTIGYLDDCENTLTGLHSLCTPDTSITHSYSI
;
A
#
# COMPACT_ATOMS: atom_id res chain seq x y z
N MET A 1 10.86 -2.21 17.51
CA MET A 1 10.21 -1.09 18.22
C MET A 1 9.98 0.07 17.26
N LYS A 2 8.76 0.57 17.19
CA LYS A 2 8.45 1.69 16.30
C LYS A 2 9.03 2.99 16.83
N SER A 3 9.55 3.83 15.94
CA SER A 3 9.98 5.17 16.29
C SER A 3 8.81 6.02 16.76
N SER A 4 9.10 7.09 17.49
CA SER A 4 8.11 8.08 17.92
C SER A 4 7.36 8.69 16.73
N ARG A 5 8.08 8.96 15.64
CA ARG A 5 7.51 9.45 14.38
C ARG A 5 6.49 8.48 13.79
N LYS A 6 6.81 7.18 13.77
CA LYS A 6 5.91 6.15 13.25
C LYS A 6 4.67 5.98 14.10
N LYS A 7 4.79 6.10 15.41
CA LYS A 7 3.62 6.08 16.30
C LYS A 7 2.67 7.23 16.00
N GLN A 8 3.20 8.42 15.73
CA GLN A 8 2.38 9.56 15.32
C GLN A 8 1.69 9.33 13.97
N ILE A 9 2.43 8.81 13.00
CA ILE A 9 1.88 8.48 11.68
C ILE A 9 0.76 7.45 11.81
N GLN A 10 0.98 6.41 12.59
CA GLN A 10 -0.02 5.37 12.83
C GLN A 10 -1.27 5.96 13.48
N GLN A 11 -1.11 6.79 14.50
CA GLN A 11 -2.22 7.44 15.18
C GLN A 11 -3.03 8.33 14.25
N GLN A 12 -2.36 9.17 13.46
CA GLN A 12 -3.02 10.05 12.50
C GLN A 12 -3.80 9.24 11.45
N ALA A 13 -3.20 8.16 10.94
CA ALA A 13 -3.88 7.30 9.99
C ALA A 13 -5.11 6.62 10.60
N ASP A 14 -5.00 6.14 11.83
CA ASP A 14 -6.13 5.54 12.54
C ASP A 14 -7.29 6.52 12.73
N GLU A 15 -6.99 7.78 13.03
CA GLU A 15 -7.99 8.83 13.24
C GLU A 15 -8.76 9.17 11.96
N ILE A 16 -8.13 9.12 10.81
CA ILE A 16 -8.75 9.51 9.53
C ILE A 16 -9.33 8.33 8.75
N ALA A 17 -9.08 7.09 9.17
CA ALA A 17 -9.42 5.90 8.40
C ALA A 17 -10.90 5.84 7.98
N GLU A 18 -11.82 6.13 8.88
CA GLU A 18 -13.26 6.09 8.60
C GLU A 18 -13.69 7.21 7.65
N LYS A 19 -12.98 8.33 7.63
CA LYS A 19 -13.30 9.51 6.84
C LYS A 19 -12.62 9.51 5.47
N ARG A 20 -11.62 8.65 5.27
CA ARG A 20 -10.78 8.66 4.07
C ARG A 20 -11.57 8.40 2.79
N ASP A 21 -12.46 7.41 2.81
CA ASP A 21 -13.25 7.09 1.62
C ASP A 21 -14.17 8.23 1.22
N GLY A 22 -14.74 8.94 2.19
CA GLY A 22 -15.52 10.15 1.96
C GLY A 22 -14.68 11.26 1.33
N TRP A 23 -13.47 11.47 1.83
CA TRP A 23 -12.52 12.43 1.26
C TRP A 23 -12.15 12.08 -0.17
N ILE A 24 -11.87 10.81 -0.46
CA ILE A 24 -11.53 10.34 -1.81
C ILE A 24 -12.70 10.56 -2.75
N ARG A 25 -13.94 10.26 -2.34
CA ARG A 25 -15.13 10.53 -3.17
C ARG A 25 -15.28 12.01 -3.47
N LYS A 26 -15.05 12.87 -2.47
CA LYS A 26 -15.17 14.33 -2.61
C LYS A 26 -14.12 14.92 -3.56
N ASN A 27 -12.96 14.27 -3.66
CA ASN A 27 -11.84 14.68 -4.52
C ASN A 27 -11.64 13.69 -5.68
N SER A 28 -12.72 13.08 -6.17
CA SER A 28 -12.69 11.98 -7.12
C SER A 28 -11.96 12.32 -8.43
N TYR A 29 -12.00 13.57 -8.86
CA TYR A 29 -11.30 13.99 -10.07
C TYR A 29 -9.80 13.66 -10.01
N PHE A 30 -9.12 14.04 -8.94
CA PHE A 30 -7.70 13.77 -8.75
C PHE A 30 -7.42 12.28 -8.60
N TYR A 31 -8.19 11.60 -7.77
CA TYR A 31 -7.98 10.18 -7.50
C TYR A 31 -8.28 9.30 -8.71
N ASN A 32 -9.30 9.64 -9.49
CA ASN A 32 -9.63 8.89 -10.70
C ASN A 32 -8.55 9.01 -11.77
N ASP A 33 -7.98 10.20 -11.93
CA ASP A 33 -6.91 10.44 -12.89
C ASP A 33 -5.64 9.66 -12.50
N ASP A 34 -5.24 9.73 -11.23
CA ASP A 34 -4.12 8.97 -10.68
C ASP A 34 -4.32 7.46 -10.85
N ARG A 35 -5.51 6.96 -10.54
CA ARG A 35 -5.85 5.55 -10.68
C ARG A 35 -5.86 5.08 -12.12
N SER A 36 -6.34 5.91 -13.04
CA SER A 36 -6.31 5.58 -14.46
C SER A 36 -4.88 5.42 -14.96
N TYR A 37 -4.00 6.31 -14.54
CA TYR A 37 -2.57 6.21 -14.84
C TYR A 37 -1.95 4.94 -14.25
N MET A 38 -2.24 4.64 -13.00
CA MET A 38 -1.73 3.43 -12.34
C MET A 38 -2.26 2.15 -13.00
N LYS A 39 -3.52 2.12 -13.41
CA LYS A 39 -4.09 0.99 -14.18
C LYS A 39 -3.36 0.78 -15.49
N PHE A 40 -3.05 1.85 -16.19
CA PHE A 40 -2.29 1.79 -17.44
C PHE A 40 -0.88 1.25 -17.18
N LEU A 41 -0.21 1.75 -16.15
CA LEU A 41 1.16 1.39 -15.82
C LEU A 41 1.29 -0.09 -15.40
N VAL A 42 0.38 -0.54 -14.53
CA VAL A 42 0.44 -1.91 -13.96
C VAL A 42 -0.09 -2.96 -14.92
N GLY A 43 -1.17 -2.64 -15.65
CA GLY A 43 -1.83 -3.61 -16.51
C GLY A 43 -2.77 -4.53 -15.72
N LYS A 44 -3.25 -5.59 -16.37
CA LYS A 44 -4.26 -6.50 -15.81
C LYS A 44 -3.64 -7.80 -15.30
N GLU A 45 -4.31 -8.41 -14.34
CA GLU A 45 -4.02 -9.78 -13.86
C GLU A 45 -2.58 -9.94 -13.36
N LYS A 46 -2.07 -8.91 -12.70
CA LYS A 46 -0.73 -8.92 -12.12
C LYS A 46 -0.78 -9.30 -10.65
N ARG A 47 0.33 -9.79 -10.14
CA ARG A 47 0.55 -9.97 -8.70
C ARG A 47 1.08 -8.65 -8.17
N VAL A 48 0.30 -8.01 -7.28
CA VAL A 48 0.57 -6.64 -6.84
C VAL A 48 0.65 -6.58 -5.32
N LEU A 49 1.70 -5.94 -4.84
CA LEU A 49 1.86 -5.57 -3.44
C LEU A 49 1.77 -4.05 -3.32
N GLU A 50 0.87 -3.57 -2.47
CA GLU A 50 0.80 -2.14 -2.15
C GLU A 50 1.20 -1.90 -0.70
N LEU A 51 2.26 -1.15 -0.52
CA LEU A 51 2.77 -0.74 0.79
C LEU A 51 2.25 0.67 1.11
N GLY A 52 1.55 0.80 2.22
CA GLY A 52 0.80 2.00 2.54
C GLY A 52 -0.56 2.04 1.84
N CYS A 53 -1.29 0.92 1.88
CA CYS A 53 -2.51 0.72 1.08
C CYS A 53 -3.72 1.54 1.55
N GLY A 54 -3.69 2.11 2.75
CA GLY A 54 -4.85 2.81 3.30
C GLY A 54 -6.09 1.92 3.32
N THR A 55 -7.20 2.44 2.80
CA THR A 55 -8.47 1.70 2.75
C THR A 55 -8.61 0.79 1.53
N GLY A 56 -7.54 0.59 0.75
CA GLY A 56 -7.47 -0.43 -0.29
C GLY A 56 -8.03 -0.06 -1.65
N GLN A 57 -8.40 1.20 -1.88
CA GLN A 57 -9.07 1.59 -3.12
C GLN A 57 -8.20 1.44 -4.36
N LEU A 58 -6.92 1.83 -4.29
CA LEU A 58 -6.03 1.69 -5.44
C LEU A 58 -5.84 0.22 -5.80
N LEU A 59 -5.53 -0.61 -4.82
CA LEU A 59 -5.33 -2.04 -5.04
C LEU A 59 -6.56 -2.69 -5.67
N ASN A 60 -7.75 -2.34 -5.20
CA ASN A 60 -9.00 -2.84 -5.78
C ASN A 60 -9.18 -2.43 -7.25
N VAL A 61 -8.89 -1.15 -7.56
CA VAL A 61 -9.03 -0.62 -8.92
C VAL A 61 -8.08 -1.31 -9.91
N LEU A 62 -6.91 -1.73 -9.44
CA LEU A 62 -5.92 -2.44 -10.27
C LEU A 62 -6.36 -3.86 -10.66
N ASN A 63 -7.34 -4.40 -9.97
CA ASN A 63 -7.90 -5.74 -10.22
C ASN A 63 -6.81 -6.80 -10.40
N PRO A 64 -5.93 -6.99 -9.41
CA PRO A 64 -4.82 -7.94 -9.52
C PRO A 64 -5.30 -9.39 -9.51
N SER A 65 -4.50 -10.29 -10.09
CA SER A 65 -4.73 -11.73 -9.92
C SER A 65 -4.47 -12.19 -8.49
N TYR A 66 -3.53 -11.55 -7.81
CA TYR A 66 -3.23 -11.70 -6.40
C TYR A 66 -2.78 -10.35 -5.87
N GLY A 67 -3.49 -9.83 -4.89
CA GLY A 67 -3.20 -8.51 -4.32
C GLY A 67 -3.09 -8.53 -2.82
N ILE A 68 -2.00 -7.95 -2.31
CA ILE A 68 -1.79 -7.73 -0.88
C ILE A 68 -1.56 -6.25 -0.64
N GLY A 69 -2.28 -5.70 0.35
CA GLY A 69 -2.03 -4.37 0.88
C GLY A 69 -1.50 -4.44 2.29
N VAL A 70 -0.52 -3.61 2.60
CA VAL A 70 0.04 -3.47 3.95
C VAL A 70 -0.11 -2.03 4.39
N ASP A 71 -0.57 -1.83 5.60
CA ASP A 71 -0.67 -0.50 6.21
C ASP A 71 -0.36 -0.59 7.70
N ILE A 72 0.24 0.47 8.23
CA ILE A 72 0.58 0.55 9.65
C ILE A 72 -0.66 0.76 10.53
N SER A 73 -1.74 1.28 9.95
CA SER A 73 -2.99 1.58 10.65
C SER A 73 -3.92 0.37 10.67
N ALA A 74 -4.22 -0.14 11.85
CA ALA A 74 -5.19 -1.21 12.03
C ALA A 74 -6.58 -0.79 11.54
N ASN A 75 -6.97 0.47 11.74
CA ASN A 75 -8.27 0.98 11.29
C ASN A 75 -8.37 1.04 9.76
N MET A 76 -7.30 1.46 9.08
CA MET A 76 -7.24 1.42 7.60
C MET A 76 -7.42 0.00 7.09
N VAL A 77 -6.69 -0.94 7.65
CA VAL A 77 -6.75 -2.35 7.26
C VAL A 77 -8.14 -2.92 7.50
N SER A 78 -8.78 -2.58 8.62
CA SER A 78 -10.13 -3.03 8.94
C SER A 78 -11.14 -2.55 7.89
N VAL A 79 -11.09 -1.28 7.51
CA VAL A 79 -11.96 -0.72 6.47
C VAL A 79 -11.69 -1.39 5.13
N ALA A 80 -10.43 -1.60 4.77
CA ALA A 80 -10.06 -2.25 3.53
C ALA A 80 -10.60 -3.69 3.45
N GLN A 81 -10.46 -4.46 4.52
CA GLN A 81 -10.96 -5.84 4.60
C GLN A 81 -12.48 -5.90 4.45
N GLN A 82 -13.21 -4.95 5.05
CA GLN A 82 -14.65 -4.88 4.95
C GLN A 82 -15.12 -4.55 3.53
N ASN A 83 -14.41 -3.62 2.86
CA ASN A 83 -14.80 -3.16 1.54
C ASN A 83 -14.38 -4.12 0.42
N TYR A 84 -13.25 -4.80 0.59
CA TYR A 84 -12.65 -5.63 -0.48
C TYR A 84 -12.24 -7.01 0.05
N PRO A 85 -13.20 -7.87 0.38
CA PRO A 85 -12.90 -9.17 1.01
C PRO A 85 -12.15 -10.14 0.09
N ASN A 86 -12.06 -9.88 -1.20
CA ASN A 86 -11.32 -10.69 -2.16
C ASN A 86 -9.82 -10.38 -2.20
N LEU A 87 -9.41 -9.27 -1.56
CA LEU A 87 -8.02 -8.87 -1.44
C LEU A 87 -7.50 -9.21 -0.05
N GLU A 88 -6.20 -9.30 0.07
CA GLU A 88 -5.53 -9.56 1.34
C GLU A 88 -4.97 -8.28 1.91
N PHE A 89 -5.24 -8.00 3.18
CA PHE A 89 -4.74 -6.80 3.84
C PHE A 89 -4.10 -7.17 5.17
N ILE A 90 -2.92 -6.63 5.42
CA ILE A 90 -2.11 -6.94 6.61
C ILE A 90 -1.74 -5.64 7.31
N GLN A 91 -2.02 -5.59 8.61
CA GLN A 91 -1.58 -4.47 9.45
C GLN A 91 -0.14 -4.72 9.89
N GLY A 92 0.72 -3.75 9.67
CA GLY A 92 2.09 -3.82 10.13
C GLY A 92 2.97 -2.71 9.58
N ASP A 93 4.19 -2.68 10.08
CA ASP A 93 5.21 -1.73 9.67
C ASP A 93 5.99 -2.31 8.49
N LEU A 94 5.98 -1.61 7.36
CA LEU A 94 6.70 -2.07 6.16
C LEU A 94 8.22 -2.05 6.32
N GLU A 95 8.74 -1.44 7.38
CA GLU A 95 10.16 -1.50 7.74
C GLU A 95 10.47 -2.70 8.65
N ASP A 96 9.47 -3.50 9.03
CA ASP A 96 9.67 -4.74 9.76
C ASP A 96 10.10 -5.85 8.80
N GLU A 97 11.34 -6.28 8.91
CA GLU A 97 11.90 -7.31 8.04
C GLU A 97 11.17 -8.65 8.16
N ASN A 98 10.64 -8.98 9.33
CA ASN A 98 9.87 -10.20 9.55
C ASN A 98 8.56 -10.17 8.79
N LEU A 99 7.88 -9.01 8.76
CA LEU A 99 6.67 -8.84 7.98
C LEU A 99 6.96 -9.03 6.49
N ILE A 100 7.94 -8.32 5.97
CA ILE A 100 8.29 -8.37 4.55
C ILE A 100 8.68 -9.78 4.12
N SER A 101 9.49 -10.48 4.91
CA SER A 101 9.90 -11.84 4.58
C SER A 101 8.77 -12.87 4.66
N SER A 102 7.68 -12.55 5.35
CA SER A 102 6.49 -13.41 5.45
C SER A 102 5.57 -13.31 4.25
N LEU A 103 5.71 -12.28 3.43
CA LEU A 103 4.84 -12.06 2.27
C LEU A 103 5.13 -13.08 1.16
N GLN A 104 4.06 -13.53 0.50
CA GLN A 104 4.16 -14.57 -0.52
C GLN A 104 4.41 -13.97 -1.90
N GLY A 105 5.65 -13.58 -2.14
CA GLY A 105 6.11 -13.16 -3.45
C GLY A 105 6.42 -14.35 -4.38
N PRO A 106 7.03 -14.07 -5.55
CA PRO A 106 7.36 -12.73 -6.01
C PRO A 106 6.15 -11.96 -6.53
N PHE A 107 6.30 -10.65 -6.65
CA PHE A 107 5.27 -9.77 -7.20
C PHE A 107 5.71 -9.20 -8.54
N ASP A 108 4.73 -8.92 -9.41
CA ASP A 108 4.98 -8.23 -10.68
C ASP A 108 5.17 -6.73 -10.47
N PHE A 109 4.41 -6.16 -9.54
CA PHE A 109 4.48 -4.76 -9.17
C PHE A 109 4.47 -4.60 -7.66
N ILE A 110 5.33 -3.72 -7.16
CA ILE A 110 5.33 -3.27 -5.77
C ILE A 110 5.13 -1.76 -5.79
N ILE A 111 4.07 -1.30 -5.14
CA ILE A 111 3.68 0.11 -5.11
C ILE A 111 3.87 0.65 -3.70
N LEU A 112 4.65 1.73 -3.57
CA LEU A 112 4.78 2.46 -2.32
C LEU A 112 3.89 3.71 -2.42
N SER A 113 2.72 3.65 -1.78
CA SER A 113 1.71 4.72 -1.84
C SER A 113 1.92 5.67 -0.67
N ASP A 114 2.35 6.88 -0.96
CA ASP A 114 2.55 7.97 0.03
C ASP A 114 3.43 7.58 1.23
N THR A 115 4.34 6.62 1.07
CA THR A 115 5.09 6.05 2.19
C THR A 115 6.56 6.44 2.23
N ILE A 116 7.17 6.76 1.09
CA ILE A 116 8.63 7.02 1.03
C ILE A 116 9.03 8.14 1.98
N GLY A 117 8.23 9.21 2.07
CA GLY A 117 8.50 10.34 2.95
C GLY A 117 8.36 10.03 4.44
N TYR A 118 7.79 8.89 4.79
CA TYR A 118 7.54 8.49 6.17
C TYR A 118 8.48 7.41 6.67
N LEU A 119 9.34 6.87 5.81
CA LEU A 119 10.27 5.81 6.18
C LEU A 119 11.42 6.37 7.02
N ASP A 120 11.81 5.64 8.04
CA ASP A 120 12.98 5.96 8.86
C ASP A 120 14.27 5.62 8.09
N ASP A 121 14.28 4.52 7.33
CA ASP A 121 15.41 4.07 6.52
C ASP A 121 14.91 3.54 5.17
N CYS A 122 14.79 4.45 4.21
CA CYS A 122 14.30 4.15 2.87
C CYS A 122 15.20 3.16 2.13
N GLU A 123 16.50 3.31 2.24
CA GLU A 123 17.46 2.43 1.57
C GLU A 123 17.32 0.98 2.06
N ASN A 124 17.26 0.79 3.37
CA ASN A 124 17.09 -0.53 3.96
C ASN A 124 15.76 -1.15 3.56
N THR A 125 14.70 -0.35 3.53
CA THR A 125 13.38 -0.81 3.11
C THR A 125 13.40 -1.31 1.65
N LEU A 126 13.96 -0.52 0.74
CA LEU A 126 14.04 -0.91 -0.67
C LEU A 126 14.90 -2.15 -0.86
N THR A 127 16.01 -2.26 -0.12
CA THR A 127 16.86 -3.45 -0.15
C THR A 127 16.10 -4.69 0.32
N GLY A 128 15.29 -4.56 1.37
CA GLY A 128 14.49 -5.66 1.91
C GLY A 128 13.44 -6.18 0.92
N LEU A 129 12.99 -5.37 -0.02
CA LEU A 129 12.01 -5.78 -1.03
C LEU A 129 12.60 -6.71 -2.10
N HIS A 130 13.91 -6.84 -2.20
CA HIS A 130 14.56 -7.71 -3.19
C HIS A 130 14.07 -9.16 -3.12
N SER A 131 13.78 -9.67 -1.92
CA SER A 131 13.28 -11.04 -1.75
C SER A 131 11.90 -11.27 -2.38
N LEU A 132 11.18 -10.19 -2.68
CA LEU A 132 9.83 -10.22 -3.27
C LEU A 132 9.86 -9.92 -4.77
N CYS A 133 11.04 -9.81 -5.37
CA CYS A 133 11.21 -9.38 -6.75
C CYS A 133 11.79 -10.50 -7.62
N THR A 134 11.40 -10.45 -8.91
CA THR A 134 12.12 -11.08 -10.01
C THR A 134 12.80 -9.99 -10.83
N PRO A 135 13.64 -10.32 -11.84
CA PRO A 135 14.19 -9.28 -12.73
C PRO A 135 13.13 -8.46 -13.46
N ASP A 136 11.91 -8.98 -13.58
CA ASP A 136 10.82 -8.29 -14.28
C ASP A 136 9.92 -7.47 -13.34
N THR A 137 10.16 -7.51 -12.04
CA THR A 137 9.37 -6.75 -11.07
C THR A 137 9.62 -5.27 -11.20
N SER A 138 8.56 -4.47 -11.25
CA SER A 138 8.63 -3.02 -11.18
C SER A 138 8.29 -2.54 -9.78
N ILE A 139 9.09 -1.64 -9.25
CA ILE A 139 8.80 -0.93 -8.00
C ILE A 139 8.50 0.52 -8.36
N THR A 140 7.36 1.00 -7.94
CA THR A 140 6.93 2.38 -8.20
C THR A 140 6.42 3.01 -6.92
N HIS A 141 6.36 4.34 -6.92
CA HIS A 141 5.77 5.07 -5.82
C HIS A 141 4.75 6.08 -6.34
N SER A 142 3.77 6.38 -5.51
CA SER A 142 2.78 7.41 -5.80
C SER A 142 2.73 8.41 -4.66
N TYR A 143 2.37 9.64 -5.00
CA TYR A 143 2.12 10.70 -4.03
C TYR A 143 0.69 11.17 -4.19
N SER A 144 -0.02 11.33 -3.07
CA SER A 144 -1.23 12.13 -3.07
C SER A 144 -0.86 13.60 -2.85
N ILE A 145 -1.57 14.42 -3.55
CA ILE A 145 -1.41 15.88 -3.44
C ILE A 145 -2.32 16.39 -2.33
#